data_41314fac8be3566f83b65e15ff81ab9a
#
_entry.id   41314fac8be3566f83b65e15ff81ab9a
#
_cell.length_a   1.000
_cell.length_b   1.000
_cell.length_c   1.000
_cell.angle_alpha   90.00
_cell.angle_beta   90.00
_cell.angle_gamma   90.00
#
_symmetry.space_group_name_H-M   'P 1'
#
loop_
_entity.id
_entity.type
_entity.pdbx_description
1 polymer ?
#
loop_
_entity_poly.entity_id
_entity_poly.type
_entity_poly.pdbx_seq_one_letter_code
_entity_poly.pdbx_strand_id
1 'polypeptide(L)'
;MPILATDNSGAIMEKKLGLISSVVLFAGALALSWTTHGTGVVVDDAKRQISIPKLLTMPLQVQAAYNGTDVYFRYRWPAPNPGIFHDMLRFTDGKWVVRGNPVPGSQPDGLHEDRVSMMLDDGSVPEFGRYGGYIAIGDRLAGFTVEADIKSVKDHPYLGKKLGLEEPTKYLPATRKNQNDWTSTVPEKEQDRLQAAGYFLDLWHWRAARSNPTGFADDQFITAGRLSDTGRGAYATNWDSDKKQPRLMFDPSKTGMRALKWNDIVGGKIDQDGAHALTEDQSVAFDPAAGWQEGDTIPRRLLRTPQDSRADIAVAGKAHWADGFWEVTLRRKMDTGKPLEDKIIRDGGVYQVAFAVHRQATAGRWHYVSLPISAGFGREAELAVVAFTGEVPDWKQPPRSLTLFYPGQVSWPHLNSVKHGGAESIAKGIPVRSRHSEEQLAHYGIEAEFAELIRVQWLLTLLAGLALIGAFGWALLTSTFKMEQ
;
A
#
# COMPACT_ATOMS: atom_id res chain seq x y z
N MET A 1 55.93 -20.89 65.97
CA MET A 1 55.56 -20.11 64.78
C MET A 1 54.12 -20.42 64.47
N PRO A 2 53.19 -19.49 64.64
CA PRO A 2 51.81 -19.72 64.20
C PRO A 2 51.70 -19.44 62.73
N ILE A 3 51.14 -20.40 62.04
CA ILE A 3 50.75 -20.29 60.62
C ILE A 3 49.58 -19.35 60.55
N LEU A 4 49.74 -18.19 59.90
CA LEU A 4 48.67 -17.25 59.56
C LEU A 4 47.74 -17.93 58.54
N ALA A 5 46.55 -18.26 59.00
CA ALA A 5 45.47 -18.64 58.10
C ALA A 5 45.13 -17.41 57.27
N THR A 6 45.41 -17.44 56.00
CA THR A 6 44.95 -16.40 55.03
C THR A 6 43.48 -16.47 54.96
N ASP A 7 42.83 -15.36 55.28
CA ASP A 7 41.36 -15.17 55.21
C ASP A 7 40.83 -15.20 53.75
N ASN A 8 40.41 -16.39 53.32
CA ASN A 8 39.86 -16.62 51.99
C ASN A 8 38.41 -16.12 51.85
N SER A 9 37.81 -15.61 52.91
CA SER A 9 36.39 -15.18 52.89
C SER A 9 36.16 -13.96 52.04
N GLY A 10 37.12 -13.03 51.98
CA GLY A 10 37.04 -11.82 51.16
C GLY A 10 37.02 -12.12 49.62
N ALA A 11 37.93 -13.03 49.22
CA ALA A 11 38.03 -13.40 47.78
C ALA A 11 36.79 -14.16 47.26
N ILE A 12 36.17 -14.99 48.11
CA ILE A 12 34.93 -15.70 47.79
C ILE A 12 33.73 -14.71 47.69
N MET A 13 33.72 -13.71 48.57
CA MET A 13 32.65 -12.67 48.58
C MET A 13 32.76 -11.78 47.36
N GLU A 14 33.95 -11.35 46.93
CA GLU A 14 34.14 -10.54 45.69
C GLU A 14 33.72 -11.30 44.43
N LYS A 15 34.01 -12.61 44.37
CA LYS A 15 33.61 -13.44 43.20
C LYS A 15 32.09 -13.68 43.15
N LYS A 16 31.43 -13.88 44.30
CA LYS A 16 29.97 -13.96 44.36
C LYS A 16 29.32 -12.63 43.95
N LEU A 17 29.92 -11.51 44.37
CA LEU A 17 29.45 -10.17 44.01
C LEU A 17 29.57 -9.93 42.50
N GLY A 18 30.69 -10.35 41.88
CA GLY A 18 30.90 -10.29 40.44
C GLY A 18 29.89 -11.11 39.65
N LEU A 19 29.56 -12.32 40.09
CA LEU A 19 28.53 -13.16 39.46
C LEU A 19 27.15 -12.54 39.59
N ILE A 20 26.77 -12.08 40.76
CA ILE A 20 25.46 -11.42 40.98
C ILE A 20 25.33 -10.17 40.12
N SER A 21 26.38 -9.33 40.08
CA SER A 21 26.39 -8.12 39.25
C SER A 21 26.23 -8.43 37.76
N SER A 22 26.87 -9.51 37.27
CA SER A 22 26.74 -9.94 35.89
C SER A 22 25.31 -10.41 35.54
N VAL A 23 24.70 -11.16 36.45
CA VAL A 23 23.32 -11.63 36.30
C VAL A 23 22.32 -10.44 36.30
N VAL A 24 22.52 -9.49 37.22
CA VAL A 24 21.67 -8.29 37.31
C VAL A 24 21.81 -7.41 36.06
N LEU A 25 23.05 -7.18 35.60
CA LEU A 25 23.30 -6.42 34.36
C LEU A 25 22.68 -7.09 33.15
N PHE A 26 22.79 -8.41 33.04
CA PHE A 26 22.18 -9.15 31.95
C PHE A 26 20.65 -9.15 32.02
N ALA A 27 20.06 -9.35 33.18
CA ALA A 27 18.62 -9.26 33.39
C ALA A 27 18.10 -7.84 33.03
N GLY A 28 18.87 -6.81 33.42
CA GLY A 28 18.58 -5.43 33.06
C GLY A 28 18.67 -5.18 31.54
N ALA A 29 19.71 -5.74 30.90
CA ALA A 29 19.84 -5.65 29.43
C ALA A 29 18.71 -6.39 28.68
N LEU A 30 18.30 -7.56 29.20
CA LEU A 30 17.13 -8.29 28.66
C LEU A 30 15.84 -7.52 28.84
N ALA A 31 15.63 -6.95 30.04
CA ALA A 31 14.42 -6.13 30.25
C ALA A 31 14.41 -4.89 29.36
N LEU A 32 15.57 -4.25 29.20
CA LEU A 32 15.70 -3.12 28.27
C LEU A 32 15.49 -3.55 26.82
N SER A 33 16.08 -4.68 26.42
CA SER A 33 15.86 -5.26 25.09
C SER A 33 14.39 -5.64 24.85
N TRP A 34 13.72 -6.19 25.88
CA TRP A 34 12.29 -6.48 25.80
C TRP A 34 11.44 -5.24 25.62
N THR A 35 11.77 -4.16 26.30
CA THR A 35 11.02 -2.90 26.21
C THR A 35 11.34 -2.11 24.96
N THR A 36 12.46 -2.37 24.29
CA THR A 36 12.94 -1.65 23.10
C THR A 36 12.91 -2.48 21.81
N HIS A 37 12.91 -3.82 21.90
CA HIS A 37 12.80 -4.72 20.75
C HIS A 37 11.40 -5.32 20.68
N GLY A 38 10.84 -5.37 19.51
CA GLY A 38 9.55 -6.00 19.25
C GLY A 38 8.40 -5.03 19.09
N THR A 39 8.67 -3.78 19.22
CA THR A 39 7.72 -2.73 18.89
C THR A 39 8.28 -1.98 17.70
N GLY A 40 8.30 -2.56 16.53
CA GLY A 40 8.76 -1.90 15.30
C GLY A 40 8.07 -0.54 15.09
N VAL A 41 8.43 0.45 15.89
CA VAL A 41 7.68 1.68 16.07
C VAL A 41 8.11 2.74 15.09
N VAL A 42 7.17 3.22 14.32
CA VAL A 42 7.28 4.54 13.68
C VAL A 42 6.90 5.58 14.71
N VAL A 43 7.84 6.34 15.15
CA VAL A 43 7.57 7.54 15.94
C VAL A 43 7.85 8.73 15.07
N ASP A 44 6.85 9.52 14.83
CA ASP A 44 6.98 10.85 14.23
C ASP A 44 7.52 11.87 15.28
N ASP A 45 8.13 11.36 16.33
CA ASP A 45 8.78 12.17 17.34
C ASP A 45 10.29 12.18 17.06
N ALA A 46 10.79 13.31 16.60
CA ALA A 46 12.20 13.55 16.32
C ALA A 46 13.13 13.29 17.52
N LYS A 47 12.59 13.15 18.74
CA LYS A 47 13.33 12.84 19.96
C LYS A 47 13.42 11.34 20.26
N ARG A 48 12.65 10.52 19.57
CA ARG A 48 12.71 9.05 19.71
C ARG A 48 13.43 8.44 18.51
N GLN A 49 14.59 7.87 18.74
CA GLN A 49 15.39 7.20 17.72
C GLN A 49 14.97 5.74 17.56
N ILE A 50 13.77 5.50 17.05
CA ILE A 50 13.36 4.15 16.70
C ILE A 50 13.43 4.03 15.18
N SER A 51 14.25 3.10 14.72
CA SER A 51 14.47 2.84 13.31
C SER A 51 13.49 1.78 12.81
N ILE A 52 12.53 2.18 12.01
CA ILE A 52 11.81 1.22 11.18
C ILE A 52 12.69 0.84 10.01
N PRO A 53 12.75 -0.45 9.64
CA PRO A 53 13.41 -0.83 8.41
C PRO A 53 12.90 0.01 7.24
N LYS A 54 13.81 0.61 6.47
CA LYS A 54 13.46 1.48 5.31
C LYS A 54 12.55 0.79 4.30
N LEU A 55 12.52 -0.55 4.31
CA LEU A 55 11.61 -1.34 3.47
C LEU A 55 10.14 -1.17 3.87
N LEU A 56 9.86 -0.82 5.12
CA LEU A 56 8.49 -0.69 5.65
C LEU A 56 7.95 0.73 5.55
N THR A 57 8.75 1.67 5.09
CA THR A 57 8.33 3.06 4.93
C THR A 57 8.67 3.59 3.55
N MET A 58 7.88 4.55 3.08
CA MET A 58 8.13 5.26 1.85
C MET A 58 7.72 6.72 1.99
N PRO A 59 8.57 7.69 1.61
CA PRO A 59 8.18 9.09 1.59
C PRO A 59 7.28 9.38 0.37
N LEU A 60 6.27 10.20 0.59
CA LEU A 60 5.44 10.80 -0.45
C LEU A 60 5.40 12.32 -0.23
N GLN A 61 5.68 13.07 -1.26
CA GLN A 61 5.46 14.51 -1.29
C GLN A 61 4.15 14.81 -2.01
N VAL A 62 3.31 15.65 -1.39
CA VAL A 62 2.01 16.05 -1.93
C VAL A 62 1.91 17.56 -1.93
N GLN A 63 1.47 18.12 -3.05
CA GLN A 63 1.03 19.51 -3.18
C GLN A 63 -0.40 19.52 -3.70
N ALA A 64 -1.20 20.49 -3.28
CA ALA A 64 -2.57 20.61 -3.76
C ALA A 64 -2.91 22.10 -4.01
N ALA A 65 -3.66 22.33 -5.08
CA ALA A 65 -4.08 23.67 -5.48
C ALA A 65 -5.46 23.64 -6.13
N TYR A 66 -6.19 24.76 -6.12
CA TYR A 66 -7.49 24.89 -6.76
C TYR A 66 -7.72 26.28 -7.33
N ASN A 67 -8.57 26.40 -8.34
CA ASN A 67 -8.88 27.68 -8.99
C ASN A 67 -10.37 28.08 -8.94
N GLY A 68 -11.14 27.42 -8.07
CA GLY A 68 -12.59 27.61 -7.96
C GLY A 68 -13.43 26.75 -8.91
N THR A 69 -12.82 26.16 -9.93
CA THR A 69 -13.46 25.23 -10.86
C THR A 69 -12.83 23.83 -10.75
N ASP A 70 -11.52 23.79 -10.77
CA ASP A 70 -10.73 22.57 -10.76
C ASP A 70 -9.86 22.48 -9.51
N VAL A 71 -9.62 21.26 -9.07
CA VAL A 71 -8.63 20.93 -8.03
C VAL A 71 -7.53 20.08 -8.63
N TYR A 72 -6.32 20.32 -8.16
CA TYR A 72 -5.10 19.64 -8.60
C TYR A 72 -4.39 19.04 -7.40
N PHE A 73 -3.99 17.76 -7.53
CA PHE A 73 -3.11 17.10 -6.59
C PHE A 73 -1.86 16.64 -7.32
N ARG A 74 -0.69 17.07 -6.85
CA ARG A 74 0.62 16.70 -7.38
C ARG A 74 1.32 15.80 -6.38
N TYR A 75 1.79 14.66 -6.86
CA TYR A 75 2.45 13.62 -6.09
C TYR A 75 3.88 13.43 -6.57
N ARG A 76 4.82 13.22 -5.64
CA ARG A 76 6.20 12.86 -5.96
C ARG A 76 6.70 11.82 -4.97
N TRP A 77 7.19 10.68 -5.47
CA TRP A 77 7.71 9.59 -4.66
C TRP A 77 8.90 8.90 -5.33
N PRO A 78 9.85 8.28 -4.55
CA PRO A 78 11.00 7.58 -5.09
C PRO A 78 10.62 6.24 -5.69
N ALA A 79 11.14 5.95 -6.88
CA ALA A 79 11.08 4.66 -7.54
C ALA A 79 12.42 4.41 -8.25
N PRO A 80 13.06 3.24 -8.11
CA PRO A 80 14.38 3.00 -8.67
C PRO A 80 14.39 2.99 -10.21
N ASN A 81 13.28 2.62 -10.80
CA ASN A 81 13.01 2.59 -12.25
C ASN A 81 11.50 2.72 -12.47
N PRO A 82 11.04 3.17 -13.63
CA PRO A 82 9.63 3.33 -13.93
C PRO A 82 8.95 1.97 -14.08
N GLY A 83 7.93 1.73 -13.28
CA GLY A 83 7.05 0.58 -13.41
C GLY A 83 5.91 0.88 -14.38
N ILE A 84 6.11 0.62 -15.67
CA ILE A 84 5.17 0.99 -16.75
C ILE A 84 4.47 -0.20 -17.39
N PHE A 85 4.61 -1.39 -16.83
CA PHE A 85 3.98 -2.60 -17.35
C PHE A 85 3.02 -3.22 -16.34
N HIS A 86 1.92 -3.73 -16.86
CA HIS A 86 0.96 -4.53 -16.11
C HIS A 86 1.02 -5.99 -16.58
N ASP A 87 -0.09 -6.62 -16.89
CA ASP A 87 -0.13 -7.95 -17.48
C ASP A 87 0.13 -7.91 -18.99
N MET A 88 0.90 -8.87 -19.49
CA MET A 88 1.33 -8.96 -20.86
C MET A 88 0.99 -10.33 -21.47
N LEU A 89 0.89 -10.38 -22.77
CA LEU A 89 0.74 -11.60 -23.57
C LEU A 89 2.08 -11.87 -24.25
N ARG A 90 2.78 -12.92 -23.86
CA ARG A 90 4.06 -13.31 -24.44
C ARG A 90 3.88 -14.53 -25.34
N PHE A 91 4.45 -14.48 -26.55
CA PHE A 91 4.55 -15.63 -27.42
C PHE A 91 5.75 -16.50 -26.98
N THR A 92 5.49 -17.76 -26.65
CA THR A 92 6.50 -18.71 -26.21
C THR A 92 6.04 -20.15 -26.55
N ASP A 93 6.98 -20.98 -27.02
CA ASP A 93 6.69 -22.36 -27.43
C ASP A 93 5.49 -22.48 -28.39
N GLY A 94 5.41 -21.57 -29.36
CA GLY A 94 4.35 -21.57 -30.37
C GLY A 94 2.96 -21.13 -29.88
N LYS A 95 2.83 -20.56 -28.70
CA LYS A 95 1.56 -20.14 -28.11
C LYS A 95 1.67 -18.82 -27.34
N TRP A 96 0.53 -18.15 -27.16
CA TRP A 96 0.41 -16.97 -26.33
C TRP A 96 0.16 -17.34 -24.88
N VAL A 97 0.95 -16.78 -23.96
CA VAL A 97 0.87 -17.02 -22.52
C VAL A 97 0.74 -15.70 -21.78
N VAL A 98 -0.18 -15.64 -20.82
CA VAL A 98 -0.33 -14.47 -19.94
C VAL A 98 0.83 -14.43 -18.96
N ARG A 99 1.50 -13.28 -18.88
CA ARG A 99 2.55 -12.94 -17.92
C ARG A 99 2.10 -11.78 -17.03
N GLY A 100 2.72 -11.63 -15.86
CA GLY A 100 2.36 -10.58 -14.91
C GLY A 100 1.17 -10.94 -14.03
N ASN A 101 0.95 -12.22 -13.74
CA ASN A 101 -0.08 -12.64 -12.79
C ASN A 101 0.23 -12.07 -11.41
N PRO A 102 -0.81 -11.66 -10.65
CA PRO A 102 -0.62 -11.17 -9.30
C PRO A 102 0.00 -12.24 -8.41
N VAL A 103 1.13 -11.92 -7.82
CA VAL A 103 1.77 -12.73 -6.78
C VAL A 103 2.17 -11.81 -5.61
N PRO A 104 2.17 -12.29 -4.37
CA PRO A 104 2.77 -11.57 -3.26
C PRO A 104 4.28 -11.40 -3.51
N GLY A 105 4.81 -10.20 -3.25
CA GLY A 105 6.24 -9.93 -3.35
C GLY A 105 6.73 -9.54 -4.72
N SER A 106 8.03 -9.76 -4.94
CA SER A 106 8.68 -9.45 -6.21
C SER A 106 8.05 -10.25 -7.35
N GLN A 107 7.79 -9.57 -8.44
CA GLN A 107 7.22 -10.20 -9.63
C GLN A 107 8.27 -11.09 -10.30
N PRO A 108 8.07 -12.40 -10.41
CA PRO A 108 9.03 -13.29 -11.03
C PRO A 108 9.25 -13.00 -12.53
N ASP A 109 8.26 -12.41 -13.17
CA ASP A 109 8.33 -12.02 -14.57
C ASP A 109 9.01 -10.65 -14.79
N GLY A 110 9.40 -9.94 -13.74
CA GLY A 110 9.97 -8.59 -13.85
C GLY A 110 8.98 -7.50 -14.27
N LEU A 111 7.70 -7.83 -14.39
CA LEU A 111 6.65 -6.88 -14.75
C LEU A 111 6.12 -6.19 -13.50
N HIS A 112 6.08 -4.87 -13.50
CA HIS A 112 5.46 -4.10 -12.42
C HIS A 112 4.87 -2.79 -12.94
N GLU A 113 3.87 -2.29 -12.22
CA GLU A 113 3.18 -1.04 -12.51
C GLU A 113 3.19 -0.16 -11.27
N ASP A 114 3.82 1.00 -11.37
CA ASP A 114 3.77 1.99 -10.31
C ASP A 114 2.41 2.69 -10.31
N ARG A 115 1.92 3.01 -9.11
CA ARG A 115 0.59 3.61 -8.93
C ARG A 115 0.61 4.58 -7.76
N VAL A 116 -0.23 5.60 -7.85
CA VAL A 116 -0.61 6.43 -6.72
C VAL A 116 -2.13 6.51 -6.64
N SER A 117 -2.66 6.46 -5.43
CA SER A 117 -4.08 6.65 -5.19
C SER A 117 -4.32 7.56 -4.00
N MET A 118 -5.45 8.23 -4.03
CA MET A 118 -5.95 9.07 -2.96
C MET A 118 -7.39 8.69 -2.67
N MET A 119 -7.72 8.53 -1.40
CA MET A 119 -9.09 8.51 -0.92
C MET A 119 -9.42 9.86 -0.32
N LEU A 120 -10.62 10.35 -0.59
CA LEU A 120 -11.12 11.63 -0.10
C LEU A 120 -12.51 11.46 0.53
N ASP A 121 -12.71 12.10 1.67
CA ASP A 121 -13.97 12.15 2.40
C ASP A 121 -14.26 13.57 2.91
N ASP A 122 -15.53 13.92 2.91
CA ASP A 122 -16.07 15.21 3.39
C ASP A 122 -16.51 15.19 4.86
N GLY A 123 -16.20 14.10 5.58
CA GLY A 123 -16.63 13.85 6.95
C GLY A 123 -17.84 12.94 7.07
N SER A 124 -18.41 12.48 5.96
CA SER A 124 -19.57 11.57 5.95
C SER A 124 -19.22 10.14 6.35
N VAL A 125 -17.91 9.78 6.33
CA VAL A 125 -17.39 8.49 6.80
C VAL A 125 -16.50 8.74 8.02
N PRO A 126 -17.08 8.78 9.25
CA PRO A 126 -16.35 9.16 10.47
C PRO A 126 -15.13 8.27 10.75
N GLU A 127 -15.21 7.00 10.38
CA GLU A 127 -14.11 6.04 10.54
C GLU A 127 -12.90 6.41 9.68
N PHE A 128 -13.12 7.03 8.52
CA PHE A 128 -12.03 7.42 7.63
C PHE A 128 -11.11 8.48 8.25
N GLY A 129 -11.66 9.47 8.92
CA GLY A 129 -10.87 10.46 9.65
C GLY A 129 -10.05 9.87 10.81
N ARG A 130 -10.42 8.67 11.29
CA ARG A 130 -9.71 7.96 12.36
C ARG A 130 -8.65 7.00 11.84
N TYR A 131 -8.96 6.27 10.78
CA TYR A 131 -8.18 5.12 10.32
C TYR A 131 -7.64 5.26 8.89
N GLY A 132 -8.09 6.28 8.15
CA GLY A 132 -7.69 6.49 6.76
C GLY A 132 -8.00 5.31 5.87
N GLY A 133 -7.13 5.04 4.91
CA GLY A 133 -7.27 3.92 3.98
C GLY A 133 -7.33 2.53 4.62
N TYR A 134 -6.99 2.41 5.91
CA TYR A 134 -7.03 1.15 6.65
C TYR A 134 -8.44 0.66 6.96
N ILE A 135 -9.46 1.50 6.88
CA ILE A 135 -10.85 1.05 7.01
C ILE A 135 -11.42 0.42 5.75
N ALA A 136 -10.89 0.78 4.61
CA ALA A 136 -11.30 0.22 3.32
C ALA A 136 -10.61 -1.13 3.12
N ILE A 137 -11.18 -2.15 3.65
CA ILE A 137 -10.53 -3.38 4.00
C ILE A 137 -10.62 -4.38 2.88
N GLY A 138 -9.49 -4.94 2.58
CA GLY A 138 -9.36 -6.00 1.62
C GLY A 138 -9.34 -7.37 2.23
N ASP A 139 -9.78 -8.25 1.45
CA ASP A 139 -9.53 -9.66 1.43
C ASP A 139 -8.12 -9.95 0.87
N ARG A 140 -7.47 -11.04 1.28
CA ARG A 140 -6.19 -11.54 0.74
C ARG A 140 -4.91 -10.78 1.08
N LEU A 141 -4.80 -10.23 2.25
CA LEU A 141 -3.47 -9.93 2.79
C LEU A 141 -2.91 -11.20 3.41
N ALA A 142 -1.84 -11.73 2.83
CA ALA A 142 -1.22 -12.96 3.27
C ALA A 142 -1.02 -12.98 4.79
N GLY A 143 -1.65 -13.93 5.46
CA GLY A 143 -1.59 -14.10 6.91
C GLY A 143 -2.50 -13.19 7.75
N PHE A 144 -3.15 -12.18 7.17
CA PHE A 144 -3.96 -11.21 7.93
C PHE A 144 -5.48 -11.34 7.70
N THR A 145 -5.90 -11.89 6.57
CA THR A 145 -7.32 -12.03 6.24
C THR A 145 -7.67 -13.41 5.74
N VAL A 146 -8.92 -13.80 5.93
CA VAL A 146 -9.49 -14.98 5.27
C VAL A 146 -9.80 -14.57 3.83
N GLU A 147 -9.27 -15.31 2.86
CA GLU A 147 -9.59 -15.10 1.45
C GLU A 147 -11.04 -15.48 1.16
N ALA A 148 -11.77 -14.57 0.51
CA ALA A 148 -13.08 -14.90 -0.02
C ALA A 148 -12.91 -15.69 -1.32
N ASP A 149 -13.65 -16.78 -1.45
CA ASP A 149 -13.73 -17.53 -2.71
C ASP A 149 -14.42 -16.70 -3.79
N ILE A 150 -13.79 -16.57 -4.96
CA ILE A 150 -14.31 -15.77 -6.08
C ILE A 150 -15.73 -16.20 -6.49
N LYS A 151 -15.99 -17.51 -6.49
CA LYS A 151 -17.31 -18.04 -6.83
C LYS A 151 -18.35 -17.59 -5.81
N SER A 152 -18.03 -17.66 -4.53
CA SER A 152 -18.91 -17.22 -3.45
C SER A 152 -19.22 -15.73 -3.55
N VAL A 153 -18.24 -14.90 -3.93
CA VAL A 153 -18.47 -13.47 -4.16
C VAL A 153 -19.40 -13.25 -5.35
N LYS A 154 -19.13 -13.87 -6.48
CA LYS A 154 -19.97 -13.78 -7.70
C LYS A 154 -21.40 -14.27 -7.48
N ASP A 155 -21.57 -15.32 -6.69
CA ASP A 155 -22.88 -15.87 -6.37
C ASP A 155 -23.67 -15.05 -5.32
N HIS A 156 -22.98 -14.15 -4.58
CA HIS A 156 -23.62 -13.31 -3.58
C HIS A 156 -24.67 -12.37 -4.22
N PRO A 157 -25.92 -12.35 -3.71
CA PRO A 157 -27.02 -11.62 -4.36
C PRO A 157 -26.75 -10.14 -4.60
N TYR A 158 -26.15 -9.46 -3.62
CA TYR A 158 -25.85 -8.03 -3.70
C TYR A 158 -24.46 -7.77 -4.29
N LEU A 159 -23.40 -8.34 -3.71
CA LEU A 159 -22.02 -8.03 -4.10
C LEU A 159 -21.68 -8.51 -5.52
N GLY A 160 -21.99 -9.77 -5.83
CA GLY A 160 -21.69 -10.34 -7.13
C GLY A 160 -22.76 -10.04 -8.18
N LYS A 161 -24.01 -10.47 -7.93
CA LYS A 161 -25.07 -10.40 -8.95
C LYS A 161 -25.53 -8.99 -9.25
N LYS A 162 -25.61 -8.10 -8.26
CA LYS A 162 -26.01 -6.71 -8.47
C LYS A 162 -24.85 -5.79 -8.77
N LEU A 163 -23.78 -5.81 -7.96
CA LEU A 163 -22.65 -4.90 -8.11
C LEU A 163 -21.56 -5.42 -9.07
N GLY A 164 -21.62 -6.69 -9.50
CA GLY A 164 -20.65 -7.28 -10.43
C GLY A 164 -19.25 -7.48 -9.81
N LEU A 165 -19.14 -7.53 -8.48
CA LEU A 165 -17.86 -7.72 -7.82
C LEU A 165 -17.40 -9.18 -7.95
N GLU A 166 -16.11 -9.36 -8.15
CA GLU A 166 -15.44 -10.66 -8.16
C GLU A 166 -14.68 -10.92 -6.86
N GLU A 167 -14.44 -9.86 -6.08
CA GLU A 167 -13.76 -9.92 -4.78
C GLU A 167 -14.32 -8.83 -3.85
N PRO A 168 -14.50 -9.10 -2.54
CA PRO A 168 -14.99 -8.12 -1.58
C PRO A 168 -13.82 -7.28 -1.04
N THR A 169 -13.01 -6.72 -1.93
CA THR A 169 -11.94 -5.82 -1.54
C THR A 169 -12.49 -4.44 -1.27
N LYS A 170 -12.13 -3.86 -0.13
CA LYS A 170 -12.47 -2.49 0.21
C LYS A 170 -13.99 -2.23 0.35
N TYR A 171 -14.55 -2.57 1.47
CA TYR A 171 -15.90 -2.16 1.85
C TYR A 171 -15.89 -1.33 3.13
N LEU A 172 -16.88 -0.48 3.29
CA LEU A 172 -17.04 0.36 4.48
C LEU A 172 -17.84 -0.37 5.59
N PRO A 173 -17.51 -0.15 6.87
CA PRO A 173 -18.10 -0.88 7.98
C PRO A 173 -19.61 -0.87 8.03
N ALA A 174 -20.27 0.30 7.88
CA ALA A 174 -21.74 0.40 7.97
C ALA A 174 -22.48 -0.32 6.83
N THR A 175 -21.80 -0.74 5.78
CA THR A 175 -22.38 -1.54 4.69
C THR A 175 -22.57 -3.02 5.07
N ARG A 176 -22.16 -3.41 6.26
CA ARG A 176 -22.26 -4.77 6.81
C ARG A 176 -23.03 -4.77 8.14
N LYS A 177 -23.87 -5.78 8.35
CA LYS A 177 -24.52 -6.05 9.64
C LYS A 177 -23.50 -6.48 10.68
N ASN A 178 -22.52 -7.29 10.28
CA ASN A 178 -21.35 -7.65 11.04
C ASN A 178 -20.11 -7.20 10.22
N GLN A 179 -19.39 -6.22 10.72
CA GLN A 179 -18.23 -5.64 10.07
C GLN A 179 -17.10 -6.65 9.79
N ASN A 180 -17.06 -7.74 10.54
CA ASN A 180 -16.07 -8.82 10.41
C ASN A 180 -16.51 -9.92 9.43
N ASP A 181 -17.69 -9.81 8.84
CA ASP A 181 -18.25 -10.77 7.89
C ASP A 181 -18.60 -10.05 6.58
N TRP A 182 -17.78 -10.27 5.57
CA TRP A 182 -17.95 -9.64 4.27
C TRP A 182 -19.29 -10.01 3.60
N THR A 183 -19.87 -11.16 3.96
CA THR A 183 -21.14 -11.65 3.38
C THR A 183 -22.36 -10.96 3.98
N SER A 184 -22.24 -10.39 5.18
CA SER A 184 -23.35 -9.88 5.98
C SER A 184 -23.84 -8.48 5.55
N THR A 185 -24.05 -8.28 4.24
CA THR A 185 -24.50 -6.98 3.73
C THR A 185 -25.79 -6.49 4.37
N VAL A 186 -25.89 -5.19 4.64
CA VAL A 186 -27.17 -4.58 5.00
C VAL A 186 -28.12 -4.62 3.79
N PRO A 187 -29.46 -4.50 4.00
CA PRO A 187 -30.40 -4.49 2.89
C PRO A 187 -30.10 -3.41 1.85
N GLU A 188 -30.42 -3.67 0.59
CA GLU A 188 -30.18 -2.76 -0.54
C GLU A 188 -30.69 -1.33 -0.27
N LYS A 189 -31.92 -1.19 0.21
CA LYS A 189 -32.48 0.12 0.58
C LYS A 189 -31.63 0.89 1.60
N GLU A 190 -30.97 0.18 2.50
CA GLU A 190 -30.06 0.79 3.47
C GLU A 190 -28.73 1.15 2.82
N GLN A 191 -28.22 0.34 1.88
CA GLN A 191 -27.05 0.69 1.09
C GLN A 191 -27.29 2.00 0.30
N ASP A 192 -28.43 2.10 -0.37
CA ASP A 192 -28.83 3.29 -1.13
C ASP A 192 -28.96 4.52 -0.21
N ARG A 193 -29.51 4.35 0.99
CA ARG A 193 -29.62 5.42 1.98
C ARG A 193 -28.25 5.88 2.49
N LEU A 194 -27.34 4.95 2.74
CA LEU A 194 -25.98 5.26 3.15
C LEU A 194 -25.26 6.07 2.07
N GLN A 195 -25.31 5.61 0.83
CA GLN A 195 -24.68 6.30 -0.30
C GLN A 195 -25.28 7.69 -0.55
N ALA A 196 -26.60 7.81 -0.49
CA ALA A 196 -27.29 9.11 -0.60
C ALA A 196 -26.97 10.07 0.54
N ALA A 197 -26.64 9.55 1.72
CA ALA A 197 -26.15 10.34 2.84
C ALA A 197 -24.63 10.67 2.75
N GLY A 198 -23.98 10.33 1.64
CA GLY A 198 -22.54 10.56 1.45
C GLY A 198 -21.64 9.50 2.07
N TYR A 199 -22.17 8.40 2.63
CA TYR A 199 -21.34 7.36 3.24
C TYR A 199 -20.65 6.51 2.17
N PHE A 200 -19.66 7.10 1.53
CA PHE A 200 -18.72 6.48 0.58
C PHE A 200 -17.41 7.27 0.58
N LEU A 201 -16.34 6.66 0.12
CA LEU A 201 -15.05 7.32 -0.11
C LEU A 201 -14.86 7.50 -1.61
N ASP A 202 -14.51 8.70 -2.02
CA ASP A 202 -14.08 9.02 -3.36
C ASP A 202 -12.63 8.53 -3.55
N LEU A 203 -12.34 7.80 -4.63
CA LEU A 203 -11.05 7.14 -4.86
C LEU A 203 -10.46 7.48 -6.22
N TRP A 204 -9.45 8.31 -6.21
CA TRP A 204 -8.64 8.64 -7.39
C TRP A 204 -7.49 7.67 -7.53
N HIS A 205 -7.36 7.02 -8.67
CA HIS A 205 -6.36 5.98 -8.83
C HIS A 205 -5.60 6.08 -10.16
N TRP A 206 -4.42 6.68 -10.12
CA TRP A 206 -3.50 6.70 -11.25
C TRP A 206 -2.64 5.44 -11.31
N ARG A 207 -2.40 4.95 -12.53
CA ARG A 207 -1.59 3.77 -12.84
C ARG A 207 -0.69 4.04 -14.02
N ALA A 208 0.62 3.79 -13.89
CA ALA A 208 1.59 4.12 -14.91
C ALA A 208 1.33 3.43 -16.26
N ALA A 209 0.95 2.14 -16.25
CA ALA A 209 0.67 1.39 -17.47
C ALA A 209 -0.68 1.69 -18.11
N ARG A 210 -1.69 2.10 -17.33
CA ARG A 210 -3.08 2.14 -17.77
C ARG A 210 -3.70 3.53 -17.78
N SER A 211 -3.22 4.42 -16.92
CA SER A 211 -3.71 5.79 -16.80
C SER A 211 -2.85 6.77 -17.59
N ASN A 212 -1.53 6.65 -17.47
CA ASN A 212 -0.62 7.62 -18.08
C ASN A 212 -0.74 7.68 -19.62
N PRO A 213 -0.78 6.55 -20.35
CA PRO A 213 -0.93 6.60 -21.81
C PRO A 213 -2.26 7.14 -22.30
N THR A 214 -3.32 7.06 -21.49
CA THR A 214 -4.64 7.58 -21.85
C THR A 214 -4.85 9.04 -21.42
N GLY A 215 -4.01 9.55 -20.52
CA GLY A 215 -4.18 10.87 -19.92
C GLY A 215 -5.29 10.95 -18.85
N PHE A 216 -5.80 9.80 -18.38
CA PHE A 216 -6.87 9.73 -17.38
C PHE A 216 -6.55 8.73 -16.28
N ALA A 217 -6.82 9.09 -15.02
CA ALA A 217 -6.79 8.16 -13.90
C ALA A 217 -8.15 7.44 -13.78
N ASP A 218 -8.18 6.31 -13.07
CA ASP A 218 -9.45 5.67 -12.76
C ASP A 218 -10.18 6.48 -11.69
N ASP A 219 -11.41 6.85 -11.98
CA ASP A 219 -12.37 7.42 -11.05
C ASP A 219 -13.24 6.30 -10.47
N GLN A 220 -13.25 6.20 -9.15
CA GLN A 220 -13.82 5.10 -8.42
C GLN A 220 -14.33 5.59 -7.06
N PHE A 221 -15.20 4.80 -6.44
CA PHE A 221 -15.62 5.04 -5.06
C PHE A 221 -15.71 3.74 -4.27
N ILE A 222 -15.73 3.87 -2.94
CA ILE A 222 -15.80 2.74 -2.02
C ILE A 222 -17.04 2.89 -1.17
N THR A 223 -17.88 1.88 -1.20
CA THR A 223 -19.08 1.74 -0.36
C THR A 223 -19.20 0.29 0.13
N ALA A 224 -20.16 -0.50 -0.35
CA ALA A 224 -20.25 -1.95 -0.08
C ALA A 224 -19.14 -2.77 -0.73
N GLY A 225 -18.39 -2.16 -1.61
CA GLY A 225 -17.20 -2.65 -2.29
C GLY A 225 -16.52 -1.50 -3.00
N ARG A 226 -15.42 -1.80 -3.67
CA ARG A 226 -14.76 -0.85 -4.55
C ARG A 226 -15.46 -0.88 -5.91
N LEU A 227 -16.07 0.21 -6.26
CA LEU A 227 -16.84 0.38 -7.50
C LEU A 227 -16.13 1.37 -8.41
N SER A 228 -16.43 1.28 -9.68
CA SER A 228 -16.03 2.28 -10.66
C SER A 228 -17.20 3.22 -10.91
N ASP A 229 -16.89 4.47 -11.18
CA ASP A 229 -17.86 5.44 -11.58
C ASP A 229 -18.57 5.05 -12.87
N THR A 230 -19.71 5.67 -13.12
CA THR A 230 -20.52 5.38 -14.32
C THR A 230 -19.75 5.72 -15.59
N GLY A 231 -19.87 4.88 -16.59
CA GLY A 231 -19.29 5.11 -17.90
C GLY A 231 -18.32 4.05 -18.39
N ARG A 232 -17.72 4.35 -19.54
CA ARG A 232 -16.75 3.47 -20.19
C ARG A 232 -15.36 3.68 -19.61
N GLY A 233 -14.76 2.64 -19.04
CA GLY A 233 -13.39 2.70 -18.46
C GLY A 233 -12.28 2.83 -19.50
N ALA A 234 -11.11 3.28 -19.03
CA ALA A 234 -9.93 3.55 -19.84
C ALA A 234 -9.28 2.32 -20.48
N TYR A 235 -9.69 1.12 -20.12
CA TYR A 235 -9.08 -0.11 -20.69
C TYR A 235 -10.08 -1.26 -20.77
N ALA A 236 -9.79 -2.19 -21.69
CA ALA A 236 -10.50 -3.45 -21.87
C ALA A 236 -9.49 -4.61 -21.97
N THR A 237 -9.99 -5.84 -21.94
CA THR A 237 -9.12 -7.00 -22.18
C THR A 237 -8.79 -7.13 -23.67
N ASN A 238 -7.52 -7.36 -23.96
CA ASN A 238 -7.01 -7.72 -25.28
C ASN A 238 -6.84 -9.24 -25.44
N TRP A 239 -7.33 -10.04 -24.50
CA TRP A 239 -7.25 -11.49 -24.52
C TRP A 239 -8.53 -12.13 -25.08
N ASP A 240 -8.37 -12.99 -26.04
CA ASP A 240 -9.41 -13.90 -26.51
C ASP A 240 -9.23 -15.24 -25.79
N SER A 241 -10.13 -15.54 -24.84
CA SER A 241 -10.07 -16.77 -24.03
C SER A 241 -10.35 -18.03 -24.82
N ASP A 242 -11.14 -17.93 -25.88
CA ASP A 242 -11.58 -19.07 -26.69
C ASP A 242 -10.48 -19.49 -27.67
N LYS A 243 -9.90 -18.50 -28.34
CA LYS A 243 -8.80 -18.70 -29.28
C LYS A 243 -7.43 -18.75 -28.59
N LYS A 244 -7.34 -18.38 -27.31
CA LYS A 244 -6.09 -18.30 -26.52
C LYS A 244 -5.02 -17.45 -27.20
N GLN A 245 -5.41 -16.28 -27.67
CA GLN A 245 -4.55 -15.34 -28.40
C GLN A 245 -4.94 -13.88 -28.11
N PRO A 246 -4.09 -12.87 -28.48
CA PRO A 246 -4.49 -11.48 -28.51
C PRO A 246 -5.68 -11.25 -29.47
N ARG A 247 -6.50 -10.22 -29.19
CA ARG A 247 -7.54 -9.74 -30.12
C ARG A 247 -6.98 -8.73 -31.10
N LEU A 248 -6.05 -7.89 -30.63
CA LEU A 248 -5.42 -6.82 -31.36
C LEU A 248 -3.90 -6.89 -31.19
N MET A 249 -3.17 -6.32 -32.13
CA MET A 249 -1.71 -6.13 -32.08
C MET A 249 -1.39 -4.67 -32.39
N PHE A 250 -0.15 -4.23 -32.17
CA PHE A 250 0.30 -2.93 -32.61
C PHE A 250 0.21 -2.82 -34.13
N ASP A 251 -0.25 -1.65 -34.61
CA ASP A 251 -0.28 -1.31 -36.02
C ASP A 251 1.12 -0.95 -36.51
N PRO A 252 1.78 -1.81 -37.33
CA PRO A 252 3.13 -1.52 -37.80
C PRO A 252 3.26 -0.23 -38.59
N SER A 253 2.18 0.22 -39.23
CA SER A 253 2.18 1.46 -40.01
C SER A 253 2.24 2.72 -39.14
N LYS A 254 1.76 2.62 -37.90
CA LYS A 254 1.71 3.73 -36.93
C LYS A 254 2.85 3.67 -35.90
N THR A 255 3.21 2.47 -35.47
CA THR A 255 4.16 2.27 -34.35
C THR A 255 5.53 1.74 -34.81
N GLY A 256 5.67 1.33 -36.07
CA GLY A 256 6.87 0.69 -36.59
C GLY A 256 7.09 -0.75 -36.11
N MET A 257 6.19 -1.30 -35.31
CA MET A 257 6.30 -2.64 -34.74
C MET A 257 4.94 -3.33 -34.65
N ARG A 258 4.93 -4.66 -34.58
CA ARG A 258 3.71 -5.45 -34.30
C ARG A 258 3.62 -5.94 -32.86
N ALA A 259 4.76 -6.01 -32.17
CA ALA A 259 4.90 -6.43 -30.79
C ALA A 259 6.16 -5.81 -30.16
N LEU A 260 6.18 -5.73 -28.86
CA LEU A 260 7.37 -5.49 -28.05
C LEU A 260 8.21 -6.77 -27.97
N LYS A 261 9.47 -6.64 -27.54
CA LYS A 261 10.33 -7.79 -27.25
C LYS A 261 10.41 -8.00 -25.72
N TRP A 262 10.17 -9.22 -25.28
CA TRP A 262 10.22 -9.57 -23.86
C TRP A 262 11.53 -9.14 -23.18
N ASN A 263 12.66 -9.43 -23.83
CA ASN A 263 13.97 -9.08 -23.27
C ASN A 263 14.20 -7.58 -23.13
N ASP A 264 13.55 -6.76 -23.93
CA ASP A 264 13.62 -5.30 -23.79
C ASP A 264 12.74 -4.79 -22.66
N ILE A 265 11.59 -5.45 -22.45
CA ILE A 265 10.69 -5.16 -21.30
C ILE A 265 11.41 -5.45 -19.99
N VAL A 266 11.88 -6.69 -19.80
CA VAL A 266 12.51 -7.11 -18.53
C VAL A 266 13.90 -6.51 -18.33
N GLY A 267 14.56 -6.13 -19.42
CA GLY A 267 15.85 -5.43 -19.41
C GLY A 267 15.74 -3.92 -19.19
N GLY A 268 14.52 -3.37 -19.03
CA GLY A 268 14.31 -1.94 -18.79
C GLY A 268 14.71 -1.04 -19.97
N LYS A 269 14.67 -1.56 -21.20
CA LYS A 269 15.06 -0.81 -22.41
C LYS A 269 13.90 -0.07 -23.07
N ILE A 270 12.67 -0.29 -22.59
CA ILE A 270 11.48 0.35 -23.15
C ILE A 270 11.34 1.74 -22.55
N ASP A 271 11.31 2.74 -23.41
CA ASP A 271 11.11 4.13 -23.03
C ASP A 271 9.68 4.37 -22.54
N GLN A 272 9.55 5.06 -21.41
CA GLN A 272 8.24 5.46 -20.88
C GLN A 272 7.47 6.42 -21.80
N ASP A 273 8.19 7.15 -22.68
CA ASP A 273 7.64 8.07 -23.66
C ASP A 273 7.40 7.43 -25.01
N GLY A 274 7.87 6.19 -25.20
CA GLY A 274 7.68 5.41 -26.40
C GLY A 274 6.36 4.65 -26.48
N ALA A 275 6.18 3.92 -27.56
CA ALA A 275 5.02 3.06 -27.75
C ALA A 275 5.15 1.76 -26.92
N HIS A 276 4.80 1.81 -25.64
CA HIS A 276 4.81 0.65 -24.72
C HIS A 276 3.42 0.14 -24.35
N ALA A 277 2.39 0.93 -24.60
CA ALA A 277 0.99 0.63 -24.31
C ALA A 277 0.21 0.46 -25.63
N LEU A 278 -0.70 -0.50 -25.66
CA LEU A 278 -1.57 -0.74 -26.85
C LEU A 278 -2.83 0.10 -26.71
N THR A 279 -2.96 1.14 -27.52
CA THR A 279 -4.11 2.03 -27.58
C THR A 279 -5.03 1.69 -28.77
N GLU A 280 -6.32 2.07 -28.70
CA GLU A 280 -7.29 1.81 -29.81
C GLU A 280 -6.81 2.40 -31.14
N ASP A 281 -6.23 3.59 -31.12
CA ASP A 281 -5.75 4.30 -32.32
C ASP A 281 -4.44 3.72 -32.89
N GLN A 282 -3.66 3.01 -32.09
CA GLN A 282 -2.39 2.37 -32.46
C GLN A 282 -2.51 0.86 -32.65
N SER A 283 -3.71 0.33 -32.73
CA SER A 283 -3.94 -1.10 -32.84
C SER A 283 -4.63 -1.50 -34.13
N VAL A 284 -4.38 -2.74 -34.56
CA VAL A 284 -5.06 -3.43 -35.65
C VAL A 284 -5.47 -4.82 -35.21
N ALA A 285 -6.36 -5.47 -35.98
CA ALA A 285 -6.78 -6.85 -35.70
C ALA A 285 -5.55 -7.77 -35.64
N PHE A 286 -5.54 -8.67 -34.68
CA PHE A 286 -4.48 -9.65 -34.52
C PHE A 286 -4.44 -10.58 -35.74
N ASP A 287 -3.26 -10.71 -36.34
CA ASP A 287 -3.00 -11.66 -37.43
C ASP A 287 -2.20 -12.86 -36.92
N PRO A 288 -2.80 -14.05 -36.81
CA PRO A 288 -2.09 -15.26 -36.40
C PRO A 288 -0.97 -15.67 -37.35
N ALA A 289 -1.05 -15.26 -38.62
CA ALA A 289 -0.08 -15.62 -39.66
C ALA A 289 1.08 -14.63 -39.80
N ALA A 290 1.16 -13.61 -38.94
CA ALA A 290 2.18 -12.54 -39.02
C ALA A 290 3.62 -13.00 -38.72
N GLY A 291 3.89 -14.31 -38.56
CA GLY A 291 5.24 -14.85 -38.31
C GLY A 291 5.78 -14.49 -36.94
N TRP A 292 5.02 -14.79 -35.90
CA TRP A 292 5.36 -14.55 -34.50
C TRP A 292 6.62 -15.28 -34.05
N GLN A 293 7.44 -14.64 -33.28
CA GLN A 293 8.73 -15.15 -32.81
C GLN A 293 8.74 -15.31 -31.29
N GLU A 294 9.58 -16.21 -30.79
CA GLU A 294 9.80 -16.38 -29.36
C GLU A 294 10.13 -15.04 -28.68
N GLY A 295 9.40 -14.70 -27.63
CA GLY A 295 9.57 -13.44 -26.91
C GLY A 295 8.79 -12.24 -27.46
N ASP A 296 8.06 -12.38 -28.57
CA ASP A 296 7.12 -11.33 -29.00
C ASP A 296 6.06 -11.11 -27.91
N THR A 297 5.79 -9.86 -27.59
CA THR A 297 4.97 -9.52 -26.42
C THR A 297 4.00 -8.38 -26.74
N ILE A 298 2.73 -8.58 -26.42
CA ILE A 298 1.66 -7.61 -26.64
C ILE A 298 0.99 -7.30 -25.30
N PRO A 299 0.63 -6.03 -24.99
CA PRO A 299 -0.15 -5.70 -23.79
C PRO A 299 -1.48 -6.47 -23.73
N ARG A 300 -1.78 -7.07 -22.58
CA ARG A 300 -3.07 -7.73 -22.35
C ARG A 300 -4.23 -6.73 -22.21
N ARG A 301 -3.91 -5.46 -22.01
CA ARG A 301 -4.89 -4.39 -21.92
C ARG A 301 -4.87 -3.56 -23.19
N LEU A 302 -6.05 -3.37 -23.77
CA LEU A 302 -6.28 -2.37 -24.79
C LEU A 302 -6.70 -1.08 -24.08
N LEU A 303 -5.98 -0.01 -24.31
CA LEU A 303 -6.25 1.29 -23.72
C LEU A 303 -7.14 2.13 -24.65
N ARG A 304 -7.99 2.95 -24.05
CA ARG A 304 -8.96 3.77 -24.75
C ARG A 304 -9.32 5.00 -23.92
N THR A 305 -9.81 6.04 -24.56
CA THR A 305 -10.34 7.21 -23.87
C THR A 305 -11.55 6.81 -23.04
N PRO A 306 -11.54 7.05 -21.71
CA PRO A 306 -12.73 6.82 -20.88
C PRO A 306 -13.85 7.79 -21.24
N GLN A 307 -15.07 7.50 -20.79
CA GLN A 307 -16.25 8.31 -21.05
C GLN A 307 -17.08 8.48 -19.77
N ASP A 308 -17.91 9.51 -19.75
CA ASP A 308 -18.75 9.90 -18.61
C ASP A 308 -17.94 10.13 -17.33
N SER A 309 -18.44 9.76 -16.15
CA SER A 309 -17.75 9.92 -14.86
C SER A 309 -16.35 9.29 -14.82
N ARG A 310 -16.13 8.23 -15.59
CA ARG A 310 -14.81 7.59 -15.68
C ARG A 310 -13.74 8.47 -16.31
N ALA A 311 -14.10 9.61 -16.89
CA ALA A 311 -13.19 10.59 -17.49
C ALA A 311 -13.01 11.86 -16.66
N ASP A 312 -13.54 11.90 -15.43
CA ASP A 312 -13.51 13.12 -14.62
C ASP A 312 -12.12 13.44 -14.09
N ILE A 313 -11.28 12.44 -13.82
CA ILE A 313 -9.91 12.64 -13.34
C ILE A 313 -8.91 12.62 -14.51
N ALA A 314 -8.47 13.79 -14.93
CA ALA A 314 -7.43 13.93 -15.94
C ALA A 314 -6.02 13.92 -15.31
N VAL A 315 -5.04 13.38 -16.05
CA VAL A 315 -3.62 13.58 -15.77
C VAL A 315 -3.22 14.95 -16.33
N ALA A 316 -2.94 15.89 -15.44
CA ALA A 316 -2.55 17.25 -15.85
C ALA A 316 -1.10 17.27 -16.33
N GLY A 317 -0.91 17.41 -17.62
CA GLY A 317 0.36 17.17 -18.28
C GLY A 317 0.59 15.66 -18.49
N LYS A 318 1.86 15.25 -18.54
CA LYS A 318 2.24 13.84 -18.60
C LYS A 318 2.94 13.46 -17.30
N ALA A 319 2.45 12.44 -16.63
CA ALA A 319 3.18 11.92 -15.48
C ALA A 319 4.51 11.32 -15.97
N HIS A 320 5.58 11.64 -15.29
CA HIS A 320 6.92 11.34 -15.73
C HIS A 320 7.79 10.81 -14.60
N TRP A 321 8.63 9.83 -14.91
CA TRP A 321 9.66 9.35 -14.02
C TRP A 321 11.01 9.92 -14.50
N ALA A 322 11.70 10.60 -13.58
CA ALA A 322 13.02 11.12 -13.80
C ALA A 322 13.84 11.11 -12.51
N ASP A 323 15.13 10.90 -12.61
CA ASP A 323 16.10 10.98 -11.52
C ASP A 323 15.70 10.14 -10.27
N GLY A 324 15.08 8.98 -10.50
CA GLY A 324 14.67 8.08 -9.43
C GLY A 324 13.33 8.45 -8.76
N PHE A 325 12.54 9.33 -9.37
CA PHE A 325 11.25 9.76 -8.84
C PHE A 325 10.16 9.78 -9.90
N TRP A 326 8.97 9.36 -9.51
CA TRP A 326 7.75 9.70 -10.23
C TRP A 326 7.25 11.07 -9.82
N GLU A 327 6.73 11.82 -10.79
CA GLU A 327 5.93 13.01 -10.60
C GLU A 327 4.61 12.86 -11.36
N VAL A 328 3.49 12.99 -10.63
CA VAL A 328 2.15 12.81 -11.17
C VAL A 328 1.27 13.96 -10.68
N THR A 329 0.58 14.63 -11.59
CA THR A 329 -0.44 15.62 -11.25
C THR A 329 -1.80 15.15 -11.77
N LEU A 330 -2.77 15.05 -10.88
CA LEU A 330 -4.16 14.75 -11.22
C LEU A 330 -5.01 16.00 -11.09
N ARG A 331 -5.97 16.15 -11.99
CA ARG A 331 -6.93 17.26 -12.02
C ARG A 331 -8.35 16.71 -12.11
N ARG A 332 -9.27 17.26 -11.34
CA ARG A 332 -10.71 17.03 -11.47
C ARG A 332 -11.46 18.32 -11.19
N LYS A 333 -12.68 18.44 -11.70
CA LYS A 333 -13.61 19.50 -11.28
C LYS A 333 -13.88 19.40 -9.78
N MET A 334 -13.97 20.53 -9.10
CA MET A 334 -14.38 20.58 -7.70
C MET A 334 -15.82 20.09 -7.51
N ASP A 335 -16.69 20.41 -8.45
CA ASP A 335 -18.05 19.87 -8.54
C ASP A 335 -18.23 19.17 -9.89
N THR A 336 -18.35 17.85 -9.87
CA THR A 336 -18.58 17.03 -11.06
C THR A 336 -20.07 16.93 -11.41
N GLY A 337 -20.96 17.38 -10.52
CA GLY A 337 -22.39 17.19 -10.64
C GLY A 337 -22.88 15.77 -10.33
N LYS A 338 -22.01 14.92 -9.73
CA LYS A 338 -22.28 13.49 -9.48
C LYS A 338 -22.11 13.12 -8.01
N PRO A 339 -22.93 13.65 -7.11
CA PRO A 339 -22.74 13.55 -5.66
C PRO A 339 -22.93 12.14 -5.08
N LEU A 340 -23.27 11.14 -5.87
CA LEU A 340 -23.35 9.74 -5.45
C LEU A 340 -22.08 8.94 -5.80
N GLU A 341 -21.19 9.48 -6.61
CA GLU A 341 -19.96 8.85 -7.05
C GLU A 341 -18.74 9.65 -6.56
N ASP A 342 -18.85 10.99 -6.60
CA ASP A 342 -17.82 11.95 -6.27
C ASP A 342 -18.12 12.78 -5.01
N LYS A 343 -17.11 13.04 -4.22
CA LYS A 343 -17.17 14.06 -3.18
C LYS A 343 -17.09 15.45 -3.81
N ILE A 344 -18.11 16.26 -3.57
CA ILE A 344 -18.13 17.64 -4.05
C ILE A 344 -17.22 18.49 -3.19
N ILE A 345 -16.24 19.12 -3.81
CA ILE A 345 -15.24 19.95 -3.15
C ILE A 345 -15.72 21.41 -3.19
N ARG A 346 -15.57 22.13 -2.08
CA ARG A 346 -15.99 23.53 -1.96
C ARG A 346 -14.87 24.38 -1.39
N ASP A 347 -14.81 25.62 -1.84
CA ASP A 347 -13.95 26.64 -1.21
C ASP A 347 -14.33 26.80 0.26
N GLY A 348 -13.35 26.99 1.12
CA GLY A 348 -13.54 27.02 2.56
C GLY A 348 -13.81 25.66 3.22
N GLY A 349 -13.85 24.56 2.44
CA GLY A 349 -14.06 23.21 2.94
C GLY A 349 -12.80 22.58 3.55
N VAL A 350 -13.01 21.63 4.47
CA VAL A 350 -11.94 20.76 4.99
C VAL A 350 -12.35 19.30 4.77
N TYR A 351 -11.46 18.55 4.14
CA TYR A 351 -11.67 17.16 3.76
C TYR A 351 -10.64 16.27 4.43
N GLN A 352 -10.97 15.01 4.65
CA GLN A 352 -9.99 14.01 5.05
C GLN A 352 -9.44 13.31 3.81
N VAL A 353 -8.12 13.15 3.75
CA VAL A 353 -7.45 12.46 2.64
C VAL A 353 -6.46 11.43 3.17
N ALA A 354 -6.34 10.32 2.46
CA ALA A 354 -5.29 9.33 2.68
C ALA A 354 -4.74 8.87 1.34
N PHE A 355 -3.45 8.56 1.31
CA PHE A 355 -2.72 8.26 0.09
C PHE A 355 -2.16 6.84 0.13
N ALA A 356 -2.06 6.22 -1.04
CA ALA A 356 -1.34 4.97 -1.18
C ALA A 356 -0.46 4.99 -2.44
N VAL A 357 0.71 4.37 -2.35
CA VAL A 357 1.64 4.20 -3.46
C VAL A 357 2.01 2.74 -3.62
N HIS A 358 1.90 2.23 -4.84
CA HIS A 358 2.45 0.94 -5.24
C HIS A 358 3.77 1.23 -5.95
N ARG A 359 4.84 0.68 -5.44
CA ARG A 359 6.18 0.80 -6.03
C ARG A 359 6.69 -0.57 -6.38
N GLN A 360 7.01 -0.78 -7.65
CA GLN A 360 7.46 -2.07 -8.17
C GLN A 360 6.49 -3.22 -7.83
N ALA A 361 5.20 -2.92 -7.86
CA ALA A 361 4.17 -3.87 -7.51
C ALA A 361 3.46 -4.41 -8.75
N THR A 362 3.08 -5.66 -8.69
CA THR A 362 2.10 -6.21 -9.62
C THR A 362 0.77 -6.31 -8.98
N ALA A 363 -0.20 -6.14 -9.80
CA ALA A 363 -1.61 -6.40 -9.64
C ALA A 363 -2.23 -6.28 -8.25
N GLY A 364 -1.60 -5.96 -7.21
CA GLY A 364 -2.50 -5.95 -6.20
C GLY A 364 -2.13 -5.27 -4.90
N ARG A 365 -1.19 -5.76 -4.19
CA ARG A 365 -1.32 -5.52 -2.76
C ARG A 365 -0.05 -5.03 -2.08
N TRP A 366 1.00 -4.89 -2.85
CA TRP A 366 2.24 -4.29 -2.38
C TRP A 366 2.11 -2.78 -2.45
N HIS A 367 1.51 -2.18 -1.42
CA HIS A 367 1.39 -0.75 -1.35
C HIS A 367 1.64 -0.23 0.06
N TYR A 368 2.11 0.98 0.09
CA TYR A 368 2.35 1.77 1.28
C TYR A 368 1.21 2.77 1.43
N VAL A 369 0.68 2.95 2.63
CA VAL A 369 -0.47 3.82 2.90
C VAL A 369 -0.13 4.85 3.95
N SER A 370 -0.60 6.08 3.75
CA SER A 370 -0.47 7.17 4.72
C SER A 370 -1.50 7.03 5.85
N LEU A 371 -1.21 7.69 6.95
CA LEU A 371 -2.25 8.09 7.89
C LEU A 371 -3.22 9.07 7.23
N PRO A 372 -4.47 9.18 7.72
CA PRO A 372 -5.37 10.23 7.27
C PRO A 372 -4.86 11.60 7.71
N ILE A 373 -4.98 12.58 6.83
CA ILE A 373 -4.68 13.99 7.11
C ILE A 373 -5.83 14.86 6.63
N SER A 374 -5.96 16.04 7.23
CA SER A 374 -6.90 17.06 6.77
C SER A 374 -6.33 17.83 5.57
N ALA A 375 -7.17 18.09 4.56
CA ALA A 375 -6.89 18.96 3.43
C ALA A 375 -7.83 20.16 3.47
N GLY A 376 -7.29 21.39 3.55
CA GLY A 376 -8.07 22.62 3.71
C GLY A 376 -8.03 23.47 2.45
N PHE A 377 -9.19 23.77 1.90
CA PHE A 377 -9.37 24.62 0.73
C PHE A 377 -9.55 26.08 1.17
N GLY A 378 -8.50 26.89 1.04
CA GLY A 378 -8.50 28.26 1.59
C GLY A 378 -8.59 28.33 3.12
N ARG A 379 -8.34 27.23 3.82
CA ARG A 379 -8.34 27.10 5.28
C ARG A 379 -7.10 26.39 5.78
N GLU A 380 -6.75 26.68 7.02
CA GLU A 380 -5.66 25.97 7.70
C GLU A 380 -5.99 24.49 7.89
N ALA A 381 -5.07 23.63 7.46
CA ALA A 381 -5.15 22.18 7.59
C ALA A 381 -3.73 21.59 7.46
N GLU A 382 -3.59 20.29 7.63
CA GLU A 382 -2.27 19.64 7.52
C GLU A 382 -1.73 19.63 6.10
N LEU A 383 -2.62 19.54 5.10
CA LEU A 383 -2.34 19.81 3.70
C LEU A 383 -3.10 21.08 3.31
N ALA A 384 -2.39 22.18 3.14
CA ALA A 384 -2.97 23.39 2.60
C ALA A 384 -3.23 23.20 1.10
N VAL A 385 -4.47 23.35 0.66
CA VAL A 385 -4.84 23.43 -0.75
C VAL A 385 -4.89 24.90 -1.14
N VAL A 386 -3.93 25.33 -1.97
CA VAL A 386 -3.69 26.76 -2.24
C VAL A 386 -4.53 27.23 -3.41
N ALA A 387 -5.24 28.34 -3.23
CA ALA A 387 -5.99 28.97 -4.31
C ALA A 387 -5.01 29.62 -5.32
N PHE A 388 -5.32 29.48 -6.62
CA PHE A 388 -4.57 30.13 -7.69
C PHE A 388 -5.51 30.67 -8.77
N THR A 389 -5.00 31.50 -9.66
CA THR A 389 -5.73 32.01 -10.82
C THR A 389 -5.15 31.46 -12.11
N GLY A 390 -6.01 31.12 -13.06
CA GLY A 390 -5.61 30.53 -14.34
C GLY A 390 -5.88 29.04 -14.43
N GLU A 391 -5.22 28.39 -15.39
CA GLU A 391 -5.47 26.98 -15.72
C GLU A 391 -4.41 26.03 -15.15
N VAL A 392 -3.22 26.53 -14.83
CA VAL A 392 -2.10 25.70 -14.36
C VAL A 392 -1.53 26.29 -13.05
N PRO A 393 -1.44 25.48 -12.00
CA PRO A 393 -0.83 25.90 -10.73
C PRO A 393 0.66 26.18 -10.89
N ASP A 394 1.19 27.18 -10.18
CA ASP A 394 2.61 27.54 -10.21
C ASP A 394 3.48 26.73 -9.22
N TRP A 395 2.87 25.95 -8.35
CA TRP A 395 3.50 25.04 -7.37
C TRP A 395 4.58 25.69 -6.48
N LYS A 396 4.45 26.97 -6.15
CA LYS A 396 5.44 27.69 -5.33
C LYS A 396 5.45 27.26 -3.86
N GLN A 397 4.31 26.76 -3.36
CA GLN A 397 4.26 26.27 -1.98
C GLN A 397 5.13 25.01 -1.81
N PRO A 398 5.78 24.85 -0.63
CA PRO A 398 6.54 23.64 -0.36
C PRO A 398 5.61 22.40 -0.31
N PRO A 399 6.05 21.24 -0.79
CA PRO A 399 5.26 20.04 -0.69
C PRO A 399 5.10 19.57 0.77
N ARG A 400 3.94 19.05 1.10
CA ARG A 400 3.74 18.30 2.34
C ARG A 400 4.42 16.94 2.19
N SER A 401 5.40 16.68 3.04
CA SER A 401 6.04 15.35 3.12
C SER A 401 5.26 14.46 4.07
N LEU A 402 4.96 13.24 3.61
CA LEU A 402 4.25 12.20 4.35
C LEU A 402 5.10 10.94 4.38
N THR A 403 4.99 10.18 5.46
CA THR A 403 5.51 8.82 5.53
C THR A 403 4.37 7.84 5.30
N LEU A 404 4.53 6.98 4.33
CA LEU A 404 3.63 5.88 4.03
C LEU A 404 4.20 4.58 4.62
N PHE A 405 3.34 3.67 5.05
CA PHE A 405 3.68 2.46 5.77
C PHE A 405 3.22 1.20 5.03
N TYR A 406 4.05 0.15 5.08
CA TYR A 406 3.75 -1.19 4.60
C TYR A 406 3.48 -2.14 5.79
N PRO A 407 2.55 -3.09 5.71
CA PRO A 407 1.58 -3.29 4.63
C PRO A 407 0.51 -2.19 4.67
N GLY A 408 0.23 -1.63 3.52
CA GLY A 408 -0.69 -0.51 3.39
C GLY A 408 -2.14 -0.86 3.62
N GLN A 409 -2.46 -2.11 3.86
CA GLN A 409 -3.83 -2.53 4.02
C GLN A 409 -3.94 -3.80 4.84
N VAL A 410 -4.72 -3.74 5.90
CA VAL A 410 -5.12 -4.89 6.72
C VAL A 410 -6.64 -4.98 6.73
N SER A 411 -7.20 -6.14 6.95
CA SER A 411 -8.66 -6.28 6.97
C SER A 411 -9.27 -5.74 8.27
N TRP A 412 -10.49 -5.25 8.19
CA TRP A 412 -11.26 -4.87 9.37
C TRP A 412 -11.39 -6.02 10.39
N PRO A 413 -11.62 -7.27 9.98
CA PRO A 413 -11.53 -8.41 10.89
C PRO A 413 -10.19 -8.52 11.61
N HIS A 414 -9.07 -8.25 10.93
CA HIS A 414 -7.76 -8.26 11.58
C HIS A 414 -7.59 -7.10 12.56
N LEU A 415 -7.95 -5.88 12.16
CA LEU A 415 -7.87 -4.70 13.02
C LEU A 415 -8.66 -4.86 14.34
N ASN A 416 -9.75 -5.62 14.31
CA ASN A 416 -10.59 -5.91 15.48
C ASN A 416 -10.29 -7.26 16.14
N SER A 417 -9.29 -7.99 15.67
CA SER A 417 -8.92 -9.30 16.21
C SER A 417 -7.99 -9.18 17.40
N VAL A 418 -7.96 -10.22 18.23
CA VAL A 418 -7.00 -10.33 19.34
C VAL A 418 -5.54 -10.40 18.89
N LYS A 419 -5.29 -10.62 17.60
CA LYS A 419 -3.94 -10.60 17.00
C LYS A 419 -3.41 -9.19 16.78
N HIS A 420 -4.29 -8.18 16.80
CA HIS A 420 -3.94 -6.79 16.58
C HIS A 420 -3.87 -6.05 17.92
N GLY A 421 -2.68 -5.64 18.32
CA GLY A 421 -2.45 -5.02 19.64
C GLY A 421 -3.25 -3.74 19.90
N GLY A 422 -3.72 -3.09 18.86
CA GLY A 422 -4.57 -1.90 18.94
C GLY A 422 -6.08 -2.15 18.93
N ALA A 423 -6.52 -3.40 18.78
CA ALA A 423 -7.94 -3.73 18.56
C ALA A 423 -8.87 -3.15 19.61
N GLU A 424 -8.51 -3.22 20.89
CA GLU A 424 -9.31 -2.67 21.99
C GLU A 424 -9.51 -1.14 21.87
N SER A 425 -8.48 -0.46 21.45
CA SER A 425 -8.50 0.99 21.26
C SER A 425 -9.32 1.39 20.03
N ILE A 426 -9.19 0.62 18.94
CA ILE A 426 -10.02 0.78 17.75
C ILE A 426 -11.49 0.57 18.09
N ALA A 427 -11.81 -0.47 18.84
CA ALA A 427 -13.17 -0.74 19.30
C ALA A 427 -13.75 0.41 20.17
N LYS A 428 -12.90 1.09 20.94
CA LYS A 428 -13.26 2.29 21.72
C LYS A 428 -13.35 3.56 20.86
N GLY A 429 -13.12 3.49 19.57
CA GLY A 429 -13.18 4.62 18.65
C GLY A 429 -12.04 5.63 18.81
N ILE A 430 -10.91 5.23 19.39
CA ILE A 430 -9.76 6.10 19.55
C ILE A 430 -9.08 6.27 18.17
N PRO A 431 -8.87 7.51 17.71
CA PRO A 431 -8.23 7.77 16.44
C PRO A 431 -6.82 7.18 16.39
N VAL A 432 -6.49 6.47 15.31
CA VAL A 432 -5.14 5.92 15.08
C VAL A 432 -4.10 7.02 15.19
N ARG A 433 -4.43 8.20 14.69
CA ARG A 433 -3.57 9.36 14.63
C ARG A 433 -3.11 9.92 15.98
N SER A 434 -3.89 9.74 17.03
CA SER A 434 -3.51 10.21 18.38
C SER A 434 -2.44 9.34 19.05
N ARG A 435 -1.96 8.31 18.38
CA ARG A 435 -1.07 7.30 18.91
C ARG A 435 0.17 7.09 18.06
N HIS A 436 0.87 8.16 17.70
CA HIS A 436 2.22 8.06 17.15
C HIS A 436 3.21 7.53 18.21
N SER A 437 2.95 6.31 18.67
CA SER A 437 3.72 5.57 19.63
C SER A 437 3.86 4.13 19.15
N GLU A 438 4.59 3.35 19.87
CA GLU A 438 4.76 1.91 19.69
C GLU A 438 3.47 1.15 19.39
N GLU A 439 2.39 1.55 20.02
CA GLU A 439 1.08 0.95 19.81
C GLU A 439 0.53 1.16 18.40
N GLN A 440 0.99 2.18 17.71
CA GLN A 440 0.46 2.55 16.40
C GLN A 440 0.82 1.57 15.30
N LEU A 441 2.00 0.98 15.33
CA LEU A 441 2.36 -0.06 14.37
C LEU A 441 1.55 -1.32 14.55
N ALA A 442 1.19 -1.65 15.79
CA ALA A 442 0.25 -2.73 16.06
C ALA A 442 -1.11 -2.46 15.40
N HIS A 443 -1.58 -1.20 15.37
CA HIS A 443 -2.80 -0.84 14.65
C HIS A 443 -2.72 -1.10 13.14
N TYR A 444 -1.54 -0.99 12.55
CA TYR A 444 -1.34 -1.23 11.13
C TYR A 444 -1.02 -2.69 10.79
N GLY A 445 -0.92 -3.55 11.80
CA GLY A 445 -0.64 -4.96 11.62
C GLY A 445 0.79 -5.27 11.16
N ILE A 446 1.68 -4.27 11.13
CA ILE A 446 3.07 -4.45 10.70
C ILE A 446 3.80 -5.43 11.62
N GLU A 447 3.57 -5.34 12.92
CA GLU A 447 4.12 -6.27 13.89
C GLU A 447 3.64 -7.70 13.68
N ALA A 448 2.39 -7.90 13.27
CA ALA A 448 1.85 -9.23 13.04
C ALA A 448 2.53 -9.94 11.87
N GLU A 449 2.93 -9.22 10.82
CA GLU A 449 3.67 -9.77 9.68
C GLU A 449 5.09 -10.22 10.09
N PHE A 450 5.72 -9.49 10.99
CA PHE A 450 7.09 -9.74 11.43
C PHE A 450 7.18 -10.37 12.83
N ALA A 451 6.05 -10.64 13.48
CA ALA A 451 6.01 -11.16 14.86
C ALA A 451 6.81 -12.45 15.05
N GLU A 452 6.79 -13.36 14.07
CA GLU A 452 7.62 -14.58 14.14
C GLU A 452 9.11 -14.29 14.03
N LEU A 453 9.51 -13.43 13.10
CA LEU A 453 10.92 -13.02 12.94
C LEU A 453 11.44 -12.30 14.19
N ILE A 454 10.65 -11.39 14.75
CA ILE A 454 10.95 -10.66 15.98
C ILE A 454 11.09 -11.65 17.14
N ARG A 455 10.17 -12.59 17.25
CA ARG A 455 10.17 -13.62 18.31
C ARG A 455 11.40 -14.54 18.20
N VAL A 456 11.75 -14.97 16.99
CA VAL A 456 12.95 -15.81 16.74
C VAL A 456 14.22 -15.04 17.08
N GLN A 457 14.36 -13.79 16.65
CA GLN A 457 15.53 -12.95 16.99
C GLN A 457 15.63 -12.73 18.50
N TRP A 458 14.50 -12.51 19.15
CA TRP A 458 14.47 -12.34 20.60
C TRP A 458 14.88 -13.60 21.34
N LEU A 459 14.40 -14.77 20.90
CA LEU A 459 14.76 -16.06 21.46
C LEU A 459 16.27 -16.35 21.29
N LEU A 460 16.83 -16.04 20.13
CA LEU A 460 18.26 -16.17 19.85
C LEU A 460 19.09 -15.24 20.75
N THR A 461 18.66 -14.02 20.98
CA THR A 461 19.30 -13.07 21.89
C THR A 461 19.27 -13.57 23.33
N LEU A 462 18.12 -14.11 23.75
CA LEU A 462 17.99 -14.74 25.10
C LEU A 462 18.94 -15.91 25.26
N LEU A 463 18.97 -16.84 24.29
CA LEU A 463 19.84 -18.01 24.34
C LEU A 463 21.33 -17.64 24.34
N ALA A 464 21.73 -16.68 23.51
CA ALA A 464 23.09 -16.16 23.47
C ALA A 464 23.50 -15.54 24.82
N GLY A 465 22.60 -14.76 25.40
CA GLY A 465 22.85 -14.18 26.73
C GLY A 465 22.95 -15.20 27.85
N LEU A 466 22.09 -16.21 27.87
CA LEU A 466 22.14 -17.31 28.82
C LEU A 466 23.47 -18.11 28.67
N ALA A 467 23.91 -18.34 27.43
CA ALA A 467 25.17 -18.99 27.14
C ALA A 467 26.35 -18.18 27.64
N LEU A 468 26.34 -16.84 27.46
CA LEU A 468 27.37 -15.95 27.99
C LEU A 468 27.43 -15.97 29.55
N ILE A 469 26.26 -15.91 30.19
CA ILE A 469 26.21 -16.04 31.68
C ILE A 469 26.72 -17.38 32.13
N GLY A 470 26.32 -18.46 31.48
CA GLY A 470 26.80 -19.82 31.76
C GLY A 470 28.31 -19.94 31.61
N ALA A 471 28.87 -19.43 30.51
CA ALA A 471 30.31 -19.43 30.27
C ALA A 471 31.09 -18.60 31.31
N PHE A 472 30.59 -17.42 31.64
CA PHE A 472 31.19 -16.56 32.65
C PHE A 472 31.11 -17.16 34.06
N GLY A 473 29.96 -17.72 34.43
CA GLY A 473 29.78 -18.44 35.70
C GLY A 473 30.72 -19.66 35.81
N TRP A 474 30.83 -20.43 34.72
CA TRP A 474 31.77 -21.56 34.66
C TRP A 474 33.23 -21.12 34.82
N ALA A 475 33.64 -20.06 34.11
CA ALA A 475 34.99 -19.51 34.23
C ALA A 475 35.31 -19.01 35.63
N LEU A 476 34.36 -18.38 36.31
CA LEU A 476 34.51 -17.96 37.70
C LEU A 476 34.63 -19.16 38.65
N LEU A 477 33.80 -20.19 38.52
CA LEU A 477 33.85 -21.40 39.33
C LEU A 477 35.18 -22.16 39.16
N THR A 478 35.61 -22.35 37.89
CA THR A 478 36.88 -23.07 37.62
C THR A 478 38.10 -22.29 38.06
N SER A 479 38.07 -20.97 38.09
CA SER A 479 39.15 -20.14 38.62
C SER A 479 39.25 -20.22 40.16
N THR A 480 38.11 -20.48 40.83
CA THR A 480 38.08 -20.68 42.30
C THR A 480 38.69 -22.03 42.70
N PHE A 481 38.36 -23.10 41.97
CA PHE A 481 38.89 -24.46 42.30
C PHE A 481 40.40 -24.60 42.05
N LYS A 482 40.97 -23.84 41.10
CA LYS A 482 42.40 -23.81 40.81
C LYS A 482 43.24 -23.05 41.86
N MET A 483 42.64 -22.26 42.75
CA MET A 483 43.31 -21.52 43.78
C MET A 483 43.27 -22.25 45.14
N GLU A 484 42.53 -23.36 45.27
CA GLU A 484 42.48 -24.22 46.49
C GLU A 484 43.40 -25.47 46.40
N GLN A 485 44.07 -25.70 45.28
CA GLN A 485 45.15 -26.70 45.13
C GLN A 485 46.52 -26.03 45.10
#